data_b3a34009a757cf0e75abe37e5fc4eb95
#
_entry.id   b3a34009a757cf0e75abe37e5fc4eb95
#
_cell.length_a   1.000
_cell.length_b   1.000
_cell.length_c   1.000
_cell.angle_alpha   90.00
_cell.angle_beta   90.00
_cell.angle_gamma   90.00
#
_symmetry.space_group_name_H-M   'P 1'
#
loop_
_entity.id
_entity.type
_entity.pdbx_description
1 polymer ?
#
loop_
_entity_poly.entity_id
_entity_poly.type
_entity_poly.pdbx_seq_one_letter_code
_entity_poly.pdbx_strand_id
1 'polypeptide(L)'
;KVRPGGVTSRLQAYRIFFTSREAYRNNICRVTKSFKGAVEDGVHEIVRDKSYLDSRKKFFVEETATNTAMVIPNLKPFAAIRMLAKHAKSEKYENAGFLFYETTQGFHFRSIESLLAVGGHTGRPVKKKFQYKVADMRKDGSRDILDELERVESYSFTDTVNMLENMTSGMAGSRLISHDAFYKTITIKDYDYHNEYHKHFHTEVDKDGNRRDDNFMIPY
;
A
#
# COMPACT_ATOMS: atom_id res chain seq x y z
N LYS A 1 -5.66 26.42 -3.13
CA LYS A 1 -6.99 27.00 -3.41
C LYS A 1 -7.64 27.37 -2.09
N VAL A 2 -8.01 28.63 -1.94
CA VAL A 2 -8.72 29.13 -0.75
C VAL A 2 -10.16 29.43 -1.16
N ARG A 3 -11.12 28.94 -0.39
CA ARG A 3 -12.54 29.30 -0.55
C ARG A 3 -12.99 29.97 0.73
N PRO A 4 -13.65 31.12 0.65
CA PRO A 4 -14.27 31.71 1.83
C PRO A 4 -15.37 30.76 2.34
N GLY A 5 -15.37 30.50 3.61
CA GLY A 5 -16.47 29.84 4.34
C GLY A 5 -17.51 30.88 4.73
N GLY A 6 -18.37 30.55 5.66
CA GLY A 6 -19.36 31.51 6.16
C GLY A 6 -18.70 32.72 6.85
N VAL A 7 -19.27 33.89 6.64
CA VAL A 7 -18.90 35.13 7.34
C VAL A 7 -20.00 35.46 8.32
N THR A 8 -19.70 35.49 9.60
CA THR A 8 -20.54 36.08 10.64
C THR A 8 -19.83 37.32 11.16
N SER A 9 -20.55 38.23 11.81
CA SER A 9 -20.02 39.53 12.27
C SER A 9 -18.78 39.46 13.18
N ARG A 10 -18.40 38.26 13.65
CA ARG A 10 -17.25 38.03 14.55
C ARG A 10 -16.31 36.89 14.11
N LEU A 11 -16.65 36.13 13.05
CA LEU A 11 -15.90 34.95 12.63
C LEU A 11 -15.82 34.88 11.10
N GLN A 12 -14.61 34.81 10.57
CA GLN A 12 -14.36 34.45 9.19
C GLN A 12 -13.76 33.06 9.13
N ALA A 13 -14.41 32.15 8.42
CA ALA A 13 -13.91 30.82 8.17
C ALA A 13 -13.34 30.71 6.75
N TYR A 14 -12.17 30.11 6.61
CA TYR A 14 -11.53 29.85 5.33
C TYR A 14 -11.26 28.36 5.18
N ARG A 15 -11.59 27.82 4.01
CA ARG A 15 -11.17 26.45 3.65
C ARG A 15 -9.92 26.52 2.77
N ILE A 16 -8.81 26.00 3.29
CA ILE A 16 -7.52 26.00 2.61
C ILE A 16 -7.27 24.60 2.08
N PHE A 17 -6.98 24.51 0.77
CA PHE A 17 -6.56 23.28 0.12
C PHE A 17 -5.07 23.37 -0.16
N PHE A 18 -4.31 22.43 0.35
CA PHE A 18 -2.88 22.34 0.15
C PHE A 18 -2.50 20.97 -0.38
N THR A 19 -1.33 20.86 -0.98
CA THR A 19 -0.77 19.63 -1.52
C THR A 19 0.74 19.61 -1.30
N SER A 20 1.34 18.43 -1.33
CA SER A 20 2.78 18.30 -1.19
C SER A 20 3.52 18.83 -2.44
N ARG A 21 4.79 19.19 -2.27
CA ARG A 21 5.67 19.59 -3.37
C ARG A 21 5.78 18.47 -4.41
N GLU A 22 5.86 17.23 -3.96
CA GLU A 22 5.96 16.06 -4.82
C GLU A 22 4.71 15.84 -5.65
N ALA A 23 3.53 16.05 -5.09
CA ALA A 23 2.27 15.99 -5.85
C ALA A 23 2.20 17.08 -6.93
N TYR A 24 2.73 18.28 -6.65
CA TYR A 24 2.87 19.32 -7.65
C TYR A 24 3.85 18.90 -8.75
N ARG A 25 5.05 18.42 -8.39
CA ARG A 25 6.05 17.95 -9.35
C ARG A 25 5.55 16.79 -10.20
N ASN A 26 4.80 15.88 -9.62
CA ASN A 26 4.18 14.78 -10.36
C ASN A 26 3.30 15.26 -11.52
N ASN A 27 2.71 16.45 -11.41
CA ASN A 27 1.86 16.98 -12.49
C ASN A 27 2.65 17.64 -13.63
N ILE A 28 3.82 18.18 -13.33
CA ILE A 28 4.64 18.92 -14.32
C ILE A 28 5.77 18.09 -14.93
N CYS A 29 6.28 17.09 -14.19
CA CYS A 29 7.37 16.23 -14.66
C CYS A 29 6.87 15.02 -15.44
N ARG A 30 7.75 14.49 -16.30
CA ARG A 30 7.54 13.25 -17.05
C ARG A 30 8.78 12.38 -16.97
N VAL A 31 8.54 11.08 -16.87
CA VAL A 31 9.60 10.05 -16.87
C VAL A 31 9.58 9.37 -18.22
N THR A 32 10.69 9.51 -18.96
CA THR A 32 10.96 8.78 -20.20
C THR A 32 12.33 8.18 -20.06
N LYS A 33 12.38 6.89 -19.79
CA LYS A 33 13.66 6.23 -19.53
C LYS A 33 13.55 4.72 -19.76
N SER A 34 14.63 4.12 -20.29
CA SER A 34 14.85 2.67 -20.16
C SER A 34 15.39 2.36 -18.78
N PHE A 35 14.85 1.35 -18.16
CA PHE A 35 15.24 0.87 -16.85
C PHE A 35 15.66 -0.59 -16.94
N LYS A 36 16.76 -0.96 -16.27
CA LYS A 36 17.23 -2.32 -16.11
C LYS A 36 17.82 -2.48 -14.72
N GLY A 37 17.26 -3.37 -13.94
CA GLY A 37 17.72 -3.65 -12.57
C GLY A 37 16.58 -4.01 -11.64
N ALA A 38 16.85 -3.94 -10.35
CA ALA A 38 15.87 -4.18 -9.31
C ALA A 38 14.80 -3.08 -9.30
N VAL A 39 13.55 -3.47 -9.13
CA VAL A 39 12.41 -2.52 -9.26
C VAL A 39 12.51 -1.38 -8.24
N GLU A 40 12.94 -1.67 -7.03
CA GLU A 40 13.13 -0.66 -5.99
C GLU A 40 14.14 0.42 -6.37
N ASP A 41 15.19 0.08 -7.12
CA ASP A 41 16.18 1.06 -7.59
C ASP A 41 15.55 2.06 -8.54
N GLY A 42 14.70 1.57 -9.45
CA GLY A 42 13.94 2.42 -10.36
C GLY A 42 12.97 3.34 -9.64
N VAL A 43 12.29 2.84 -8.62
CA VAL A 43 11.41 3.66 -7.79
C VAL A 43 12.20 4.69 -6.99
N HIS A 44 13.33 4.28 -6.40
CA HIS A 44 14.22 5.17 -5.66
C HIS A 44 14.73 6.31 -6.54
N GLU A 45 15.16 6.01 -7.75
CA GLU A 45 15.61 7.00 -8.71
C GLU A 45 14.50 8.01 -9.03
N ILE A 46 13.28 7.56 -9.35
CA ILE A 46 12.15 8.46 -9.66
C ILE A 46 11.83 9.37 -8.47
N VAL A 47 11.96 8.88 -7.24
CA VAL A 47 11.70 9.66 -6.03
C VAL A 47 12.79 10.69 -5.76
N ARG A 48 14.06 10.35 -6.00
CA ARG A 48 15.23 11.16 -5.61
C ARG A 48 15.76 12.09 -6.69
N ASP A 49 15.64 11.71 -7.95
CA ASP A 49 16.20 12.50 -9.05
C ASP A 49 15.56 13.87 -9.14
N LYS A 50 16.43 14.88 -9.34
CA LYS A 50 16.03 16.29 -9.49
C LYS A 50 15.13 16.54 -10.70
N SER A 51 15.24 15.71 -11.74
CA SER A 51 14.43 15.80 -12.95
C SER A 51 13.00 15.32 -12.72
N TYR A 52 12.75 14.53 -11.68
CA TYR A 52 11.45 13.93 -11.37
C TYR A 52 10.85 14.49 -10.08
N LEU A 53 10.67 13.68 -9.05
CA LEU A 53 10.01 14.14 -7.81
C LEU A 53 10.93 15.00 -6.94
N ASP A 54 12.25 14.79 -6.96
CA ASP A 54 13.25 15.52 -6.16
C ASP A 54 12.85 15.56 -4.67
N SER A 55 12.39 14.44 -4.15
CA SER A 55 11.97 14.39 -2.75
C SER A 55 13.15 14.15 -1.83
N ARG A 56 13.19 14.93 -0.75
CA ARG A 56 14.17 14.76 0.34
C ARG A 56 13.59 14.05 1.56
N LYS A 57 12.31 13.66 1.51
CA LYS A 57 11.65 12.92 2.59
C LYS A 57 12.29 11.55 2.77
N LYS A 58 12.17 10.98 3.97
CA LYS A 58 12.61 9.60 4.20
C LYS A 58 11.89 8.67 3.21
N PHE A 59 12.59 7.66 2.73
CA PHE A 59 12.04 6.69 1.82
C PHE A 59 12.32 5.28 2.35
N PHE A 60 11.27 4.57 2.65
CA PHE A 60 11.28 3.21 3.18
C PHE A 60 10.93 2.24 2.07
N VAL A 61 11.91 1.48 1.66
CA VAL A 61 11.82 0.58 0.51
C VAL A 61 11.94 -0.86 1.00
N GLU A 62 11.15 -1.73 0.40
CA GLU A 62 11.29 -3.18 0.54
C GLU A 62 12.03 -3.73 -0.67
N GLU A 63 12.96 -4.64 -0.43
CA GLU A 63 13.77 -5.29 -1.46
C GLU A 63 12.90 -6.18 -2.35
N THR A 64 13.19 -6.13 -3.66
CA THR A 64 12.45 -6.89 -4.67
C THR A 64 13.34 -7.96 -5.31
N ALA A 65 12.80 -9.17 -5.41
CA ALA A 65 13.48 -10.31 -6.06
C ALA A 65 13.54 -10.19 -7.59
N THR A 66 12.93 -9.17 -8.17
CA THR A 66 12.72 -9.08 -9.62
C THR A 66 13.67 -8.09 -10.25
N ASN A 67 14.56 -8.57 -11.10
CA ASN A 67 15.30 -7.76 -12.04
C ASN A 67 14.48 -7.60 -13.32
N THR A 68 14.14 -6.36 -13.64
CA THR A 68 13.27 -6.04 -14.77
C THR A 68 13.99 -5.14 -15.77
N ALA A 69 13.77 -5.42 -17.05
CA ALA A 69 14.19 -4.54 -18.14
C ALA A 69 12.93 -3.99 -18.84
N MET A 70 12.71 -2.69 -18.75
CA MET A 70 11.53 -2.05 -19.35
C MET A 70 11.80 -0.62 -19.78
N VAL A 71 10.92 -0.12 -20.61
CA VAL A 71 10.90 1.31 -21.01
C VAL A 71 9.71 1.98 -20.38
N ILE A 72 9.96 3.10 -19.70
CA ILE A 72 8.91 3.94 -19.14
C ILE A 72 8.54 4.98 -20.20
N PRO A 73 7.30 4.93 -20.75
CA PRO A 73 6.92 5.75 -21.90
C PRO A 73 6.27 7.07 -21.46
N ASN A 74 7.06 8.11 -21.23
CA ASN A 74 6.56 9.48 -20.96
C ASN A 74 5.42 9.56 -19.91
N LEU A 75 5.57 8.84 -18.82
CA LEU A 75 4.57 8.78 -17.74
C LEU A 75 4.82 9.87 -16.68
N LYS A 76 3.76 10.26 -15.97
CA LYS A 76 3.93 11.02 -14.73
C LYS A 76 4.69 10.18 -13.70
N PRO A 77 5.52 10.75 -12.81
CA PRO A 77 6.31 10.00 -11.85
C PRO A 77 5.52 8.96 -11.04
N PHE A 78 4.37 9.32 -10.49
CA PHE A 78 3.56 8.34 -9.73
C PHE A 78 2.96 7.24 -10.62
N ALA A 79 2.66 7.55 -11.88
CA ALA A 79 2.21 6.54 -12.84
C ALA A 79 3.35 5.60 -13.23
N ALA A 80 4.58 6.12 -13.38
CA ALA A 80 5.78 5.32 -13.62
C ALA A 80 6.08 4.39 -12.44
N ILE A 81 5.99 4.89 -11.20
CA ILE A 81 6.14 4.06 -9.99
C ILE A 81 5.07 2.96 -9.95
N ARG A 82 3.82 3.29 -10.29
CA ARG A 82 2.75 2.28 -10.37
C ARG A 82 3.01 1.23 -11.44
N MET A 83 3.58 1.63 -12.58
CA MET A 83 3.99 0.69 -13.62
C MET A 83 5.08 -0.25 -13.10
N LEU A 84 6.11 0.28 -12.44
CA LEU A 84 7.17 -0.52 -11.81
C LEU A 84 6.60 -1.45 -10.74
N ALA A 85 5.71 -0.98 -9.87
CA ALA A 85 5.09 -1.76 -8.80
C ALA A 85 4.33 -3.00 -9.30
N LYS A 86 3.77 -2.95 -10.51
CA LYS A 86 3.11 -4.13 -11.12
C LYS A 86 4.07 -5.28 -11.46
N HIS A 87 5.34 -4.97 -11.59
CA HIS A 87 6.39 -5.96 -11.90
C HIS A 87 7.22 -6.32 -10.65
N ALA A 88 6.93 -5.69 -9.52
CA ALA A 88 7.64 -5.96 -8.28
C ALA A 88 7.14 -7.25 -7.63
N LYS A 89 8.08 -8.06 -7.16
CA LYS A 89 7.85 -9.23 -6.31
C LYS A 89 8.72 -9.08 -5.08
N SER A 90 8.16 -9.26 -3.89
CA SER A 90 8.92 -9.19 -2.64
C SER A 90 9.95 -10.32 -2.58
N GLU A 91 11.18 -9.99 -2.23
CA GLU A 91 12.21 -11.00 -2.00
C GLU A 91 11.90 -11.86 -0.78
N LYS A 92 11.40 -11.23 0.27
CA LYS A 92 11.14 -11.90 1.54
C LYS A 92 9.84 -12.71 1.57
N TYR A 93 8.77 -12.18 0.97
CA TYR A 93 7.43 -12.77 1.04
C TYR A 93 7.01 -13.49 -0.23
N GLU A 94 7.83 -13.38 -1.28
CA GLU A 94 7.61 -13.99 -2.60
C GLU A 94 6.32 -13.57 -3.32
N ASN A 95 5.62 -12.56 -2.80
CA ASN A 95 4.36 -12.07 -3.36
C ASN A 95 4.51 -10.75 -4.12
N ALA A 96 3.59 -10.55 -5.06
CA ALA A 96 3.37 -9.28 -5.75
C ALA A 96 2.44 -8.37 -4.92
N GLY A 97 2.11 -7.19 -5.42
CA GLY A 97 1.18 -6.30 -4.73
C GLY A 97 1.87 -5.21 -3.94
N PHE A 98 2.82 -4.55 -4.58
CA PHE A 98 3.50 -3.40 -4.00
C PHE A 98 2.63 -2.15 -4.00
N LEU A 99 2.67 -1.43 -2.89
CA LEU A 99 2.02 -0.15 -2.69
C LEU A 99 3.07 0.97 -2.56
N PHE A 100 2.79 2.09 -3.20
CA PHE A 100 3.53 3.32 -3.00
C PHE A 100 2.63 4.35 -2.34
N TYR A 101 3.01 4.81 -1.16
CA TYR A 101 2.21 5.75 -0.38
C TYR A 101 3.08 6.67 0.48
N GLU A 102 2.51 7.77 0.93
CA GLU A 102 3.15 8.75 1.79
C GLU A 102 2.52 8.74 3.19
N THR A 103 3.36 8.84 4.21
CA THR A 103 2.97 9.04 5.60
C THR A 103 3.68 10.28 6.16
N THR A 104 3.36 10.65 7.39
CA THR A 104 4.09 11.72 8.11
C THR A 104 5.59 11.43 8.28
N GLN A 105 6.01 10.18 8.17
CA GLN A 105 7.40 9.77 8.28
C GLN A 105 8.15 9.83 6.94
N GLY A 106 7.44 9.79 5.81
CA GLY A 106 8.03 9.78 4.48
C GLY A 106 7.28 8.89 3.49
N PHE A 107 7.95 8.57 2.40
CA PHE A 107 7.43 7.66 1.38
C PHE A 107 7.72 6.21 1.73
N HIS A 108 6.82 5.35 1.32
CA HIS A 108 6.93 3.90 1.49
C HIS A 108 6.68 3.21 0.16
N PHE A 109 7.52 2.21 -0.14
CA PHE A 109 7.32 1.27 -1.23
C PHE A 109 7.40 -0.13 -0.64
N ARG A 110 6.25 -0.78 -0.45
CA ARG A 110 6.15 -2.03 0.30
C ARG A 110 5.08 -2.94 -0.26
N SER A 111 5.29 -4.24 -0.09
CA SER A 111 4.27 -5.25 -0.37
C SER A 111 3.13 -5.21 0.66
N ILE A 112 1.94 -5.62 0.23
CA ILE A 112 0.78 -5.74 1.13
C ILE A 112 1.09 -6.72 2.26
N GLU A 113 1.78 -7.81 1.96
CA GLU A 113 2.16 -8.79 2.98
C GLU A 113 3.10 -8.24 4.03
N SER A 114 4.06 -7.39 3.63
CA SER A 114 4.93 -6.74 4.61
C SER A 114 4.17 -5.84 5.58
N LEU A 115 3.00 -5.34 5.18
CA LEU A 115 2.12 -4.55 6.04
C LEU A 115 1.28 -5.44 6.95
N LEU A 116 0.82 -6.59 6.45
CA LEU A 116 0.05 -7.57 7.22
C LEU A 116 0.92 -8.34 8.22
N ALA A 117 2.20 -8.54 7.92
CA ALA A 117 3.17 -9.23 8.78
C ALA A 117 3.54 -8.48 10.08
N VAL A 118 2.70 -7.53 10.50
CA VAL A 118 2.90 -6.76 11.74
C VAL A 118 2.64 -7.66 12.95
N GLY A 119 3.66 -7.89 13.77
CA GLY A 119 3.53 -8.53 15.06
C GLY A 119 3.90 -10.02 15.14
N GLY A 120 4.17 -10.70 14.00
CA GLY A 120 4.64 -12.08 13.99
C GLY A 120 6.15 -12.19 13.78
N HIS A 121 6.55 -12.75 12.66
CA HIS A 121 7.96 -13.02 12.33
C HIS A 121 8.85 -11.80 12.05
N THR A 122 8.32 -10.60 11.89
CA THR A 122 9.11 -9.42 11.52
C THR A 122 9.44 -8.50 12.69
N GLY A 123 9.00 -8.84 13.89
CA GLY A 123 9.29 -8.04 15.09
C GLY A 123 8.78 -6.60 15.05
N ARG A 124 7.81 -6.28 14.17
CA ARG A 124 7.20 -4.96 14.16
C ARG A 124 6.11 -4.88 15.22
N PRO A 125 6.29 -4.07 16.27
CA PRO A 125 5.25 -3.87 17.26
C PRO A 125 4.03 -3.18 16.63
N VAL A 126 2.85 -3.46 17.14
CA VAL A 126 1.64 -2.68 16.85
C VAL A 126 1.95 -1.23 17.20
N LYS A 127 1.93 -0.36 16.20
CA LYS A 127 2.34 1.04 16.39
C LYS A 127 1.35 1.84 17.23
N LYS A 128 0.07 1.52 17.11
CA LYS A 128 -1.00 2.25 17.79
C LYS A 128 -2.22 1.36 17.96
N LYS A 129 -2.82 1.40 19.13
CA LYS A 129 -4.11 0.78 19.42
C LYS A 129 -5.17 1.88 19.40
N PHE A 130 -6.29 1.62 18.74
CA PHE A 130 -7.45 2.49 18.73
C PHE A 130 -8.56 1.84 19.53
N GLN A 131 -9.35 2.64 20.23
CA GLN A 131 -10.50 2.17 21.00
C GLN A 131 -11.78 2.69 20.38
N TYR A 132 -12.74 1.80 20.15
CA TYR A 132 -14.10 2.21 19.81
C TYR A 132 -14.81 2.68 21.06
N LYS A 133 -15.07 3.96 21.14
CA LYS A 133 -15.82 4.58 22.24
C LYS A 133 -16.76 5.63 21.69
N VAL A 134 -18.01 5.58 22.13
CA VAL A 134 -18.94 6.71 21.96
C VAL A 134 -18.38 7.91 22.73
N ALA A 135 -18.55 9.11 22.19
CA ALA A 135 -18.07 10.33 22.82
C ALA A 135 -18.58 10.44 24.25
N ASP A 136 -17.69 10.28 25.20
CA ASP A 136 -18.00 10.46 26.62
C ASP A 136 -17.33 11.76 27.10
N MET A 137 -18.13 12.69 27.58
CA MET A 137 -17.61 13.90 28.23
C MET A 137 -17.32 13.56 29.68
N ARG A 138 -16.12 13.87 30.14
CA ARG A 138 -15.84 13.83 31.57
C ARG A 138 -16.86 14.72 32.31
N LYS A 139 -17.14 14.39 33.56
CA LYS A 139 -18.07 15.15 34.40
C LYS A 139 -17.73 16.64 34.53
N ASP A 140 -16.48 17.00 34.32
CA ASP A 140 -15.96 18.39 34.32
C ASP A 140 -16.05 19.07 32.94
N GLY A 141 -16.57 18.39 31.92
CA GLY A 141 -16.65 18.90 30.55
C GLY A 141 -15.30 18.92 29.80
N SER A 142 -14.22 18.46 30.42
CA SER A 142 -12.91 18.40 29.79
C SER A 142 -12.79 17.18 28.88
N ARG A 143 -12.06 17.34 27.78
CA ARG A 143 -11.68 16.24 26.87
C ARG A 143 -10.18 16.06 26.92
N ASP A 144 -9.76 14.81 27.03
CA ASP A 144 -8.36 14.48 26.87
C ASP A 144 -8.05 14.35 25.36
N ILE A 145 -7.21 15.25 24.86
CA ILE A 145 -6.85 15.28 23.43
C ILE A 145 -6.15 13.99 23.01
N LEU A 146 -5.39 13.35 23.90
CA LEU A 146 -4.70 12.10 23.60
C LEU A 146 -5.69 10.94 23.47
N ASP A 147 -6.67 10.85 24.38
CA ASP A 147 -7.73 9.85 24.31
C ASP A 147 -8.61 10.06 23.05
N GLU A 148 -8.84 11.31 22.66
CA GLU A 148 -9.59 11.61 21.43
C GLU A 148 -8.84 11.20 20.15
N LEU A 149 -7.52 11.33 20.13
CA LEU A 149 -6.71 10.90 19.00
C LEU A 149 -6.65 9.38 18.83
N GLU A 150 -6.96 8.61 19.86
CA GLU A 150 -6.97 7.15 19.86
C GLU A 150 -8.38 6.56 19.76
N ARG A 151 -9.39 7.43 19.69
CA ARG A 151 -10.78 7.01 19.62
C ARG A 151 -11.25 6.84 18.17
N VAL A 152 -11.98 5.75 17.93
CA VAL A 152 -12.71 5.49 16.70
C VAL A 152 -14.19 5.80 16.99
N GLU A 153 -14.77 6.75 16.27
CA GLU A 153 -16.17 7.16 16.41
C GLU A 153 -17.14 6.23 15.69
N SER A 154 -16.73 5.74 14.52
CA SER A 154 -17.49 4.78 13.73
C SER A 154 -16.57 3.90 12.90
N TYR A 155 -16.97 2.67 12.69
CA TYR A 155 -16.35 1.76 11.76
C TYR A 155 -17.44 0.99 11.02
N SER A 156 -17.11 0.57 9.81
CA SER A 156 -17.96 -0.31 9.03
C SER A 156 -17.10 -1.33 8.29
N PHE A 157 -17.59 -2.55 8.23
CA PHE A 157 -17.02 -3.57 7.35
C PHE A 157 -17.73 -3.50 6.00
N THR A 158 -16.96 -3.66 4.93
CA THR A 158 -17.54 -3.83 3.60
C THR A 158 -17.90 -5.30 3.44
N ASP A 159 -19.18 -5.64 3.54
CA ASP A 159 -19.69 -7.01 3.45
C ASP A 159 -19.73 -7.56 2.01
N THR A 160 -19.00 -6.96 1.10
CA THR A 160 -18.96 -7.37 -0.30
C THR A 160 -17.96 -8.49 -0.53
N VAL A 161 -18.34 -9.71 -0.20
CA VAL A 161 -17.64 -10.91 -0.69
C VAL A 161 -18.39 -11.39 -1.93
N ASN A 162 -17.90 -11.06 -3.12
CA ASN A 162 -18.44 -11.60 -4.37
C ASN A 162 -17.64 -12.84 -4.77
N MET A 163 -18.11 -14.00 -4.31
CA MET A 163 -17.45 -15.27 -4.56
C MET A 163 -17.35 -15.57 -6.07
N LEU A 164 -18.39 -15.24 -6.84
CA LEU A 164 -18.39 -15.47 -8.29
C LEU A 164 -17.37 -14.60 -9.01
N GLU A 165 -17.26 -13.34 -8.63
CA GLU A 165 -16.26 -12.43 -9.19
C GLU A 165 -14.83 -12.85 -8.81
N ASN A 166 -14.62 -13.30 -7.59
CA ASN A 166 -13.35 -13.84 -7.15
C ASN A 166 -12.97 -15.11 -7.91
N MET A 167 -13.93 -16.01 -8.17
CA MET A 167 -13.68 -17.22 -8.97
C MET A 167 -13.38 -16.87 -10.43
N THR A 168 -14.13 -15.95 -11.03
CA THR A 168 -13.92 -15.53 -12.43
C THR A 168 -12.63 -14.74 -12.62
N SER A 169 -12.17 -14.04 -11.59
CA SER A 169 -10.86 -13.36 -11.59
C SER A 169 -9.65 -14.28 -11.39
N GLY A 170 -9.90 -15.59 -11.16
CA GLY A 170 -8.85 -16.60 -11.03
C GLY A 170 -8.31 -16.79 -9.62
N MET A 171 -9.04 -16.34 -8.57
CA MET A 171 -8.60 -16.51 -7.18
C MET A 171 -8.46 -17.99 -6.78
N ALA A 172 -9.41 -18.83 -7.18
CA ALA A 172 -9.41 -20.25 -6.83
C ALA A 172 -8.42 -21.07 -7.66
N GLY A 173 -8.23 -20.71 -8.92
CA GLY A 173 -7.27 -21.36 -9.81
C GLY A 173 -7.12 -20.57 -11.10
N SER A 174 -5.92 -20.62 -11.67
CA SER A 174 -5.64 -19.97 -12.95
C SER A 174 -4.59 -20.74 -13.73
N ARG A 175 -4.64 -20.61 -15.06
CA ARG A 175 -3.63 -21.18 -15.96
C ARG A 175 -3.01 -20.09 -16.80
N LEU A 176 -1.70 -19.93 -16.68
CA LEU A 176 -0.92 -19.04 -17.54
C LEU A 176 -0.26 -19.86 -18.64
N ILE A 177 -0.62 -19.55 -19.89
CA ILE A 177 0.04 -20.11 -21.06
C ILE A 177 0.89 -19.01 -21.67
N SER A 178 2.20 -19.18 -21.64
CA SER A 178 3.17 -18.24 -22.21
C SER A 178 3.78 -18.86 -23.47
N HIS A 179 3.72 -18.12 -24.57
CA HIS A 179 4.31 -18.52 -25.84
C HIS A 179 5.47 -17.58 -26.21
N ASP A 180 6.66 -18.15 -26.30
CA ASP A 180 7.82 -17.44 -26.81
C ASP A 180 7.94 -17.67 -28.31
N ALA A 181 7.63 -16.63 -29.10
CA ALA A 181 7.63 -16.69 -30.55
C ALA A 181 9.05 -16.82 -31.13
N PHE A 182 10.08 -16.35 -30.41
CA PHE A 182 11.45 -16.41 -30.86
C PHE A 182 12.04 -17.81 -30.71
N TYR A 183 11.90 -18.39 -29.50
CA TYR A 183 12.38 -19.76 -29.22
C TYR A 183 11.36 -20.84 -29.55
N LYS A 184 10.17 -20.47 -30.00
CA LYS A 184 9.06 -21.39 -30.33
C LYS A 184 8.71 -22.33 -29.16
N THR A 185 8.80 -21.84 -27.95
CA THR A 185 8.50 -22.60 -26.74
C THR A 185 7.17 -22.18 -26.14
N ILE A 186 6.45 -23.14 -25.58
CA ILE A 186 5.21 -22.90 -24.83
C ILE A 186 5.46 -23.32 -23.38
N THR A 187 5.20 -22.41 -22.45
CA THR A 187 5.29 -22.69 -21.02
C THR A 187 3.90 -22.59 -20.42
N ILE A 188 3.49 -23.62 -19.70
CA ILE A 188 2.21 -23.66 -18.99
C ILE A 188 2.50 -23.63 -17.51
N LYS A 189 1.88 -22.70 -16.78
CA LYS A 189 1.92 -22.61 -15.32
C LYS A 189 0.52 -22.65 -14.78
N ASP A 190 0.23 -23.64 -13.96
CA ASP A 190 -1.03 -23.76 -13.25
C ASP A 190 -0.87 -23.23 -11.82
N TYR A 191 -1.85 -22.48 -11.39
CA TYR A 191 -2.00 -22.00 -10.03
C TYR A 191 -3.27 -22.57 -9.45
N ASP A 192 -3.16 -23.17 -8.27
CA ASP A 192 -4.27 -23.69 -7.47
C ASP A 192 -4.14 -23.13 -6.06
N TYR A 193 -5.12 -22.34 -5.65
CA TYR A 193 -5.13 -21.68 -4.35
C TYR A 193 -5.06 -22.66 -3.18
N HIS A 194 -5.74 -23.80 -3.28
CA HIS A 194 -5.75 -24.79 -2.21
C HIS A 194 -4.37 -25.40 -1.97
N ASN A 195 -3.64 -25.70 -3.05
CA ASN A 195 -2.29 -26.24 -2.96
C ASN A 195 -1.24 -25.20 -2.53
N GLU A 196 -1.47 -23.95 -2.89
CA GLU A 196 -0.56 -22.83 -2.59
C GLU A 196 -0.91 -22.13 -1.28
N TYR A 197 -2.05 -22.46 -0.64
CA TYR A 197 -2.59 -21.77 0.53
C TYR A 197 -1.53 -21.57 1.63
N HIS A 198 -0.77 -22.60 1.97
CA HIS A 198 0.23 -22.54 3.05
C HIS A 198 1.46 -21.70 2.71
N LYS A 199 1.66 -21.35 1.43
CA LYS A 199 2.76 -20.48 1.00
C LYS A 199 2.44 -19.01 1.17
N HIS A 200 1.15 -18.67 1.25
CA HIS A 200 0.68 -17.30 1.42
C HIS A 200 0.57 -16.93 2.89
N PHE A 201 0.68 -15.63 3.15
CA PHE A 201 0.52 -15.10 4.49
C PHE A 201 -0.96 -14.90 4.80
N HIS A 202 -1.41 -15.49 5.90
CA HIS A 202 -2.78 -15.36 6.37
C HIS A 202 -2.83 -14.50 7.64
N THR A 203 -3.88 -13.68 7.75
CA THR A 203 -4.05 -12.79 8.92
C THR A 203 -4.34 -13.54 10.20
N GLU A 204 -4.90 -14.75 10.09
CA GLU A 204 -5.34 -15.57 11.24
C GLU A 204 -4.27 -16.53 11.74
N VAL A 205 -3.31 -16.87 10.90
CA VAL A 205 -2.31 -17.90 11.17
C VAL A 205 -0.95 -17.41 10.75
N ASP A 206 0.08 -17.68 11.53
CA ASP A 206 1.46 -17.42 11.11
C ASP A 206 1.94 -18.49 10.11
N LYS A 207 3.16 -18.31 9.57
CA LYS A 207 3.74 -19.29 8.63
C LYS A 207 3.94 -20.68 9.23
N ASP A 208 3.95 -20.79 10.55
CA ASP A 208 4.14 -22.03 11.30
C ASP A 208 2.81 -22.71 11.66
N GLY A 209 1.68 -22.16 11.21
CA GLY A 209 0.36 -22.72 11.43
C GLY A 209 -0.23 -22.41 12.82
N ASN A 210 0.42 -21.56 13.62
CA ASN A 210 -0.08 -21.16 14.91
C ASN A 210 -1.09 -20.02 14.76
N ARG A 211 -2.22 -20.09 15.47
CA ARG A 211 -3.15 -18.96 15.55
C ARG A 211 -2.43 -17.75 16.13
N ARG A 212 -2.59 -16.61 15.48
CA ARG A 212 -2.14 -15.35 16.07
C ARG A 212 -2.91 -15.13 17.36
N ASP A 213 -2.15 -14.70 18.39
CA ASP A 213 -2.70 -14.40 19.71
C ASP A 213 -4.03 -13.64 19.65
N ASP A 214 -4.91 -13.99 20.59
CA ASP A 214 -6.31 -13.61 20.77
C ASP A 214 -6.64 -12.11 20.82
N ASN A 215 -5.72 -11.25 20.43
CA ASN A 215 -5.93 -9.80 20.34
C ASN A 215 -6.61 -9.35 19.03
N PHE A 216 -6.86 -10.26 18.10
CA PHE A 216 -7.69 -10.04 16.92
C PHE A 216 -9.03 -10.77 17.13
N MET A 217 -9.91 -10.19 17.92
CA MET A 217 -11.31 -10.58 17.83
C MET A 217 -11.83 -10.10 16.47
N ILE A 218 -12.09 -11.06 15.58
CA ILE A 218 -13.06 -10.85 14.52
C ILE A 218 -14.41 -10.97 15.21
N PRO A 219 -15.20 -9.90 15.32
CA PRO A 219 -16.57 -10.04 15.79
C PRO A 219 -17.31 -10.92 14.78
N TYR A 220 -17.89 -12.00 15.27
CA TYR A 220 -18.85 -12.82 14.52
C TYR A 220 -20.07 -11.98 14.17
#